data_e172a9c65cd8744a535daaf8757c2137
#
_entry.id   e172a9c65cd8744a535daaf8757c2137
#
_cell.length_a   1.000
_cell.length_b   1.000
_cell.length_c   1.000
_cell.angle_alpha   90.00
_cell.angle_beta   90.00
_cell.angle_gamma   90.00
#
_symmetry.space_group_name_H-M   'P 1'
#
loop_
_entity.id
_entity.type
_entity.pdbx_description
1 polymer ?
#
loop_
_entity_poly.entity_id
_entity_poly.type
_entity_poly.pdbx_seq_one_letter_code
_entity_poly.pdbx_strand_id
1 'polypeptide(L)' 'MKIMKKRLNPEERQRMVDLLNEARKQGEYSIASMVELAITMSDKGEYDKFQEVFSNE' A
#
# COMPACT_ATOMS: atom_id res chain seq x y z
N MET A 1 18.21 1.68 -11.65
CA MET A 1 18.12 0.80 -10.48
C MET A 1 16.92 1.17 -9.62
N LYS A 2 16.13 0.19 -9.27
CA LYS A 2 14.98 0.41 -8.40
C LYS A 2 15.37 0.32 -6.95
N ILE A 3 14.88 1.26 -6.16
CA ILE A 3 15.06 1.20 -4.73
C ILE A 3 13.74 0.73 -4.13
N MET A 4 13.78 -0.40 -3.46
CA MET A 4 12.60 -0.97 -2.84
C MET A 4 12.67 -0.77 -1.34
N LYS A 5 11.69 -0.10 -0.81
CA LYS A 5 11.65 0.16 0.62
C LYS A 5 10.82 -0.90 1.31
N LYS A 6 11.13 -1.16 2.56
CA LYS A 6 10.43 -2.18 3.33
C LYS A 6 9.28 -1.62 4.13
N ARG A 7 9.28 -0.33 4.39
CA ARG A 7 8.21 0.33 5.12
C ARG A 7 7.93 1.68 4.51
N LEU A 8 6.67 2.07 4.53
CA LEU A 8 6.29 3.42 4.14
C LEU A 8 6.68 4.38 5.27
N ASN A 9 7.07 5.60 4.91
CA ASN A 9 7.28 6.60 5.94
C ASN A 9 5.91 7.08 6.45
N PRO A 10 5.88 7.78 7.59
CA PRO A 10 4.58 8.17 8.20
C PRO A 10 3.68 8.97 7.27
N GLU A 11 4.25 9.84 6.45
CA GLU A 11 3.46 10.63 5.51
C GLU A 11 2.82 9.76 4.44
N GLU A 12 3.62 8.87 3.89
CA GLU A 12 3.13 7.98 2.85
C GLU A 12 2.06 7.05 3.40
N ARG A 13 2.29 6.56 4.60
CA ARG A 13 1.32 5.67 5.23
C ARG A 13 0.00 6.38 5.45
N GLN A 14 0.06 7.63 5.90
CA GLN A 14 -1.17 8.39 6.13
C GLN A 14 -1.93 8.61 4.84
N ARG A 15 -1.23 8.88 3.75
CA ARG A 15 -1.89 9.03 2.46
C ARG A 15 -2.58 7.75 2.04
N MET A 16 -1.94 6.62 2.31
CA MET A 16 -2.54 5.32 2.00
C MET A 16 -3.78 5.07 2.83
N VAL A 17 -3.72 5.42 4.11
CA VAL A 17 -4.89 5.26 4.99
C VAL A 17 -6.04 6.14 4.50
N ASP A 18 -5.74 7.37 4.11
CA ASP A 18 -6.76 8.26 3.58
C ASP A 18 -7.37 7.71 2.31
N LEU A 19 -6.52 7.18 1.43
CA LEU A 19 -7.00 6.57 0.19
C LEU A 19 -7.87 5.36 0.47
N LEU A 20 -7.47 4.54 1.44
CA LEU A 20 -8.25 3.38 1.83
C LEU A 20 -9.65 3.79 2.29
N ASN A 21 -9.71 4.79 3.16
CA ASN A 21 -11.00 5.26 3.67
C ASN A 21 -11.87 5.82 2.55
N GLU A 22 -11.26 6.54 1.63
CA GLU A 22 -12.00 7.11 0.51
C GLU A 22 -12.52 6.02 -0.41
N ALA A 23 -11.70 5.03 -0.70
CA ALA A 23 -12.12 3.94 -1.57
C ALA A 23 -13.29 3.16 -0.98
N ARG A 24 -13.24 2.93 0.33
CA ARG A 24 -14.34 2.26 1.02
C ARG A 24 -15.61 3.07 0.95
N LYS A 25 -15.49 4.36 1.13
CA LYS A 25 -16.63 5.26 1.08
C LYS A 25 -17.32 5.20 -0.26
N GLN A 26 -16.56 5.05 -1.32
CA GLN A 26 -17.09 5.06 -2.66
C GLN A 26 -17.39 3.67 -3.19
N GLY A 27 -17.25 2.66 -2.36
CA GLY A 27 -17.55 1.30 -2.75
C GLY A 27 -16.54 0.68 -3.69
N GLU A 28 -15.35 1.23 -3.75
CA GLU A 28 -14.30 0.71 -4.63
C GLU A 28 -13.47 -0.31 -3.86
N TYR A 29 -14.05 -1.47 -3.68
CA TYR A 29 -13.47 -2.47 -2.78
C TYR A 29 -12.20 -3.11 -3.31
N SER A 30 -12.04 -3.21 -4.63
CA SER A 30 -10.80 -3.72 -5.21
C SER A 30 -9.63 -2.83 -4.85
N ILE A 31 -9.82 -1.53 -5.01
CA ILE A 31 -8.78 -0.57 -4.66
C ILE A 31 -8.53 -0.60 -3.17
N ALA A 32 -9.60 -0.65 -2.38
CA ALA A 32 -9.48 -0.69 -0.91
C ALA A 32 -8.66 -1.89 -0.47
N SER A 33 -8.93 -3.06 -1.05
CA SER A 33 -8.19 -4.28 -0.69
C SER A 33 -6.71 -4.14 -1.01
N MET A 34 -6.39 -3.58 -2.17
CA MET A 34 -5.01 -3.43 -2.56
C MET A 34 -4.27 -2.46 -1.64
N VAL A 35 -4.91 -1.34 -1.32
CA VAL A 35 -4.30 -0.35 -0.43
C VAL A 35 -4.12 -0.93 0.98
N GLU A 36 -5.12 -1.67 1.44
CA GLU A 36 -5.03 -2.30 2.75
C GLU A 36 -3.86 -3.27 2.81
N LEU A 37 -3.66 -4.05 1.75
CA LEU A 37 -2.54 -4.97 1.68
C LEU A 37 -1.21 -4.22 1.74
N ALA A 38 -1.12 -3.10 1.02
CA ALA A 38 0.09 -2.30 1.02
C ALA A 38 0.43 -1.81 2.43
N ILE A 39 -0.58 -1.34 3.16
CA ILE A 39 -0.38 -0.85 4.52
C ILE A 39 0.05 -1.99 5.44
N THR A 40 -0.62 -3.13 5.34
CA THR A 40 -0.31 -4.27 6.17
C THR A 40 1.12 -4.75 5.94
N MET A 41 1.54 -4.84 4.69
CA MET A 41 2.88 -5.30 4.38
C MET A 41 3.92 -4.29 4.82
N SER A 42 3.59 -3.01 4.70
CA SER A 42 4.48 -1.97 5.21
C SER A 42 4.69 -2.12 6.72
N ASP A 43 3.61 -2.35 7.45
CA ASP A 43 3.69 -2.51 8.91
C ASP A 43 4.51 -3.72 9.31
N LYS A 44 4.56 -4.73 8.46
CA LYS A 44 5.35 -5.92 8.70
C LYS A 44 6.80 -5.78 8.23
N GLY A 45 7.14 -4.66 7.62
CA GLY A 45 8.47 -4.47 7.06
C GLY A 45 8.67 -5.24 5.78
N GLU A 46 7.60 -5.51 5.05
CA GLU A 46 7.62 -6.30 3.81
C GLU A 46 7.03 -5.56 2.63
N TYR A 47 7.07 -4.24 2.68
CA TYR A 47 6.50 -3.46 1.59
C TYR A 47 7.22 -3.73 0.26
N ASP A 48 8.50 -4.10 0.32
CA ASP A 48 9.24 -4.44 -0.88
C ASP A 48 8.60 -5.62 -1.61
N LYS A 49 8.05 -6.56 -0.87
CA LYS A 49 7.36 -7.69 -1.48
C LYS A 49 6.08 -7.27 -2.18
N PHE A 50 5.37 -6.32 -1.59
CA PHE A 50 4.18 -5.78 -2.23
C PHE A 50 4.54 -5.10 -3.55
N GLN A 51 5.62 -4.29 -3.54
CA GLN A 51 6.06 -3.61 -4.75
C GLN A 51 6.46 -4.61 -5.83
N GLU A 52 7.11 -5.68 -5.42
CA GLU A 52 7.55 -6.72 -6.36
C GLU A 52 6.36 -7.34 -7.07
N VAL A 53 5.31 -7.65 -6.33
CA VAL A 53 4.12 -8.29 -6.91
C VAL A 53 3.42 -7.36 -7.89
N PHE A 54 3.31 -6.09 -7.56
CA PHE A 54 2.54 -5.15 -8.37
C PHE A 54 3.37 -4.37 -9.36
N SER A 55 4.66 -4.53 -9.36
CA SER A 55 5.54 -3.88 -10.33
C SER A 55 6.21 -4.89 -11.25
N ASN A 56 5.72 -6.09 -11.22
CA ASN A 56 6.36 -7.16 -11.96
C ASN A 56 5.96 -7.10 -13.42
N GLU A 57 6.86 -6.57 -14.20
CA GLU A 57 6.66 -6.50 -15.65
C GLU A 57 7.78 -7.18 -16.38
#